data_3414a66727d1718ea8ac456639932284
#
_entry.id   3414a66727d1718ea8ac456639932284
#
_cell.length_a   1.000
_cell.length_b   1.000
_cell.length_c   1.000
_cell.angle_alpha   90.00
_cell.angle_beta   90.00
_cell.angle_gamma   90.00
#
_symmetry.space_group_name_H-M   'P 1'
#
loop_
_entity.id
_entity.type
_entity.pdbx_description
1 polymer ?
#
loop_
_entity_poly.entity_id
_entity_poly.type
_entity_poly.pdbx_seq_one_letter_code
_entity_poly.pdbx_strand_id
1 'polypeptide(L)'
;MNSQGSPFVTRRLFTAAALSMAAALPFATALPAQAGEALAAAPAGPELIMVEQAGCEWCKRWNDEIGPIYPKTREGEFAPLRRVDLRAIPDDVTVQRRVSFTPTFLIVQDGHEMARLEGYPGEDFFWPLIAKLMSKHLGFLPEGA
;
A
#
# COMPACT_ATOMS: atom_id res chain seq x y z
N MET A 1 50.29 -67.87 -14.28
CA MET A 1 50.94 -68.28 -15.53
C MET A 1 50.99 -67.05 -16.41
N ASN A 2 52.21 -66.58 -16.58
CA ASN A 2 52.81 -65.96 -17.75
C ASN A 2 52.09 -64.76 -18.39
N SER A 3 52.67 -63.75 -18.87
CA SER A 3 54.08 -63.38 -19.11
C SER A 3 54.04 -61.99 -19.79
N GLN A 4 54.78 -61.08 -19.29
CA GLN A 4 55.80 -60.29 -19.99
C GLN A 4 55.48 -59.63 -21.35
N GLY A 5 55.85 -58.38 -21.44
CA GLY A 5 56.22 -57.75 -22.65
C GLY A 5 56.23 -56.22 -22.67
N SER A 6 57.25 -55.59 -22.08
CA SER A 6 57.76 -54.32 -22.60
C SER A 6 58.59 -54.60 -23.86
N PRO A 7 58.86 -53.67 -24.77
CA PRO A 7 59.77 -52.56 -24.47
C PRO A 7 59.62 -51.30 -25.42
N PHE A 8 60.23 -50.23 -24.96
CA PHE A 8 61.10 -49.25 -25.54
C PHE A 8 60.65 -48.29 -26.67
N VAL A 9 60.94 -47.03 -26.37
CA VAL A 9 61.74 -46.00 -27.05
C VAL A 9 61.04 -45.24 -28.22
N THR A 10 60.81 -43.97 -28.09
CA THR A 10 61.73 -42.96 -28.63
C THR A 10 61.27 -41.52 -28.32
N ARG A 11 62.12 -40.85 -27.73
CA ARG A 11 62.38 -39.42 -27.58
C ARG A 11 62.02 -38.61 -28.86
N ARG A 12 61.24 -37.59 -28.80
CA ARG A 12 61.41 -36.37 -29.60
C ARG A 12 60.95 -35.16 -28.81
N LEU A 13 61.92 -34.32 -28.49
CA LEU A 13 61.78 -32.94 -28.02
C LEU A 13 61.15 -32.09 -29.14
N PHE A 14 60.07 -31.45 -28.89
CA PHE A 14 59.69 -30.24 -29.61
C PHE A 14 59.21 -29.19 -28.54
N THR A 15 60.09 -28.23 -28.41
CA THR A 15 59.79 -26.95 -27.74
C THR A 15 58.83 -26.18 -28.63
N ALA A 16 57.64 -25.91 -28.10
CA ALA A 16 56.77 -24.89 -28.66
C ALA A 16 56.29 -24.03 -27.52
N ALA A 17 56.77 -22.80 -27.52
CA ALA A 17 56.32 -21.73 -26.66
C ALA A 17 54.87 -21.39 -27.05
N ALA A 18 53.94 -21.57 -26.14
CA ALA A 18 52.59 -21.07 -26.28
C ALA A 18 52.37 -19.90 -25.31
N LEU A 19 52.21 -18.72 -25.87
CA LEU A 19 51.78 -17.52 -25.19
C LEU A 19 50.46 -17.79 -24.47
N SER A 20 50.45 -17.71 -23.15
CA SER A 20 49.24 -17.70 -22.36
C SER A 20 48.64 -16.30 -22.40
N MET A 21 47.66 -16.09 -23.24
CA MET A 21 46.78 -14.94 -23.18
C MET A 21 45.78 -15.14 -22.02
N ALA A 22 46.06 -14.51 -20.89
CA ALA A 22 45.14 -14.44 -19.77
C ALA A 22 43.99 -13.51 -20.18
N ALA A 23 42.84 -14.09 -20.54
CA ALA A 23 41.58 -13.35 -20.69
C ALA A 23 41.08 -12.97 -19.30
N ALA A 24 41.28 -11.71 -18.91
CA ALA A 24 40.66 -11.13 -17.76
C ALA A 24 39.16 -10.96 -18.04
N LEU A 25 38.35 -11.81 -17.45
CA LEU A 25 36.88 -11.63 -17.39
C LEU A 25 36.58 -10.48 -16.42
N PRO A 26 35.83 -9.44 -16.84
CA PRO A 26 35.39 -8.44 -15.91
C PRO A 26 34.34 -9.08 -14.95
N PHE A 27 34.67 -9.15 -13.68
CA PHE A 27 33.71 -9.42 -12.64
C PHE A 27 32.72 -8.24 -12.61
N ALA A 28 31.58 -8.40 -13.23
CA ALA A 28 30.46 -7.49 -13.06
C ALA A 28 29.93 -7.71 -11.63
N THR A 29 30.33 -6.86 -10.72
CA THR A 29 29.72 -6.76 -9.38
C THR A 29 28.30 -6.25 -9.58
N ALA A 30 27.33 -7.15 -9.61
CA ALA A 30 25.92 -6.80 -9.49
C ALA A 30 25.72 -6.21 -8.09
N LEU A 31 25.51 -4.90 -8.02
CA LEU A 31 25.03 -4.24 -6.82
C LEU A 31 23.64 -4.85 -6.51
N PRO A 32 23.39 -5.28 -5.26
CA PRO A 32 22.05 -5.65 -4.87
C PRO A 32 21.16 -4.42 -5.06
N ALA A 33 20.17 -4.52 -5.96
CA ALA A 33 19.07 -3.57 -5.99
C ALA A 33 18.40 -3.67 -4.62
N GLN A 34 18.66 -2.70 -3.76
CA GLN A 34 17.87 -2.48 -2.58
C GLN A 34 16.49 -2.10 -3.09
N ALA A 35 15.56 -3.06 -3.04
CA ALA A 35 14.14 -2.75 -3.07
C ALA A 35 13.90 -1.92 -1.80
N GLY A 36 14.02 -0.59 -1.95
CA GLY A 36 13.53 0.32 -0.95
C GLY A 36 12.07 -0.05 -0.73
N GLU A 37 11.73 -0.48 0.48
CA GLU A 37 10.34 -0.49 0.90
C GLU A 37 9.84 0.94 0.65
N ALA A 38 9.09 1.07 -0.44
CA ALA A 38 8.33 2.28 -0.68
C ALA A 38 7.39 2.39 0.53
N LEU A 39 7.75 3.28 1.45
CA LEU A 39 6.81 3.76 2.46
C LEU A 39 5.56 4.10 1.66
N ALA A 40 4.49 3.34 1.86
CA ALA A 40 3.26 3.54 1.11
C ALA A 40 2.87 5.00 1.32
N ALA A 41 3.09 5.82 0.29
CA ALA A 41 2.70 7.22 0.35
C ALA A 41 1.20 7.25 0.63
N ALA A 42 0.78 8.08 1.57
CA ALA A 42 -0.64 8.30 1.82
C ALA A 42 -1.32 8.58 0.49
N PRO A 43 -2.53 8.03 0.24
CA PRO A 43 -3.26 8.31 -0.97
C PRO A 43 -3.37 9.82 -1.15
N ALA A 44 -2.95 10.31 -2.33
CA ALA A 44 -3.09 11.72 -2.66
C ALA A 44 -4.55 12.00 -3.01
N GLY A 45 -5.17 12.98 -2.34
CA GLY A 45 -6.55 13.39 -2.60
C GLY A 45 -7.50 13.18 -1.42
N PRO A 46 -8.80 13.44 -1.65
CA PRO A 46 -9.81 13.28 -0.62
C PRO A 46 -10.14 11.81 -0.35
N GLU A 47 -10.33 11.47 0.92
CA GLU A 47 -10.80 10.16 1.39
C GLU A 47 -11.85 10.31 2.49
N LEU A 48 -12.79 9.38 2.55
CA LEU A 48 -13.62 9.14 3.73
C LEU A 48 -13.08 7.92 4.47
N ILE A 49 -12.54 8.12 5.67
CA ILE A 49 -12.06 7.00 6.49
C ILE A 49 -13.10 6.69 7.56
N MET A 50 -13.66 5.48 7.50
CA MET A 50 -14.52 4.95 8.55
C MET A 50 -13.66 4.22 9.59
N VAL A 51 -13.60 4.77 10.79
CA VAL A 51 -12.98 4.11 11.95
C VAL A 51 -14.04 3.24 12.63
N GLU A 52 -13.80 1.96 12.69
CA GLU A 52 -14.71 0.96 13.24
C GLU A 52 -14.02 0.00 14.21
N GLN A 53 -14.77 -0.86 14.86
CA GLN A 53 -14.23 -1.94 15.69
C GLN A 53 -15.17 -3.14 15.71
N ALA A 54 -14.63 -4.31 16.04
CA ALA A 54 -15.44 -5.51 16.21
C ALA A 54 -16.50 -5.31 17.30
N GLY A 55 -17.74 -5.81 17.06
CA GLY A 55 -18.86 -5.71 17.99
C GLY A 55 -19.54 -4.33 18.06
N CYS A 56 -19.21 -3.42 17.14
CA CYS A 56 -19.84 -2.11 17.05
C CYS A 56 -21.18 -2.21 16.30
N GLU A 57 -22.31 -2.15 16.98
CA GLU A 57 -23.65 -2.25 16.38
C GLU A 57 -23.96 -1.10 15.40
N TRP A 58 -23.53 0.13 15.72
CA TRP A 58 -23.71 1.27 14.83
C TRP A 58 -22.83 1.18 13.58
N CYS A 59 -21.65 0.56 13.69
CA CYS A 59 -20.81 0.26 12.52
C CYS A 59 -21.49 -0.76 11.62
N LYS A 60 -22.05 -1.84 12.24
CA LYS A 60 -22.79 -2.85 11.48
C LYS A 60 -23.97 -2.23 10.76
N ARG A 61 -24.74 -1.40 11.45
CA ARG A 61 -25.92 -0.73 10.87
C ARG A 61 -25.51 0.14 9.67
N TRP A 62 -24.45 0.96 9.79
CA TRP A 62 -23.94 1.75 8.69
C TRP A 62 -23.48 0.86 7.52
N ASN A 63 -22.82 -0.25 7.83
CA ASN A 63 -22.35 -1.19 6.82
C ASN A 63 -23.48 -1.84 6.03
N ASP A 64 -24.62 -2.08 6.68
CA ASP A 64 -25.80 -2.68 6.04
C ASP A 64 -26.57 -1.63 5.21
N GLU A 65 -26.72 -0.40 5.73
CA GLU A 65 -27.55 0.65 5.13
C GLU A 65 -26.78 1.46 4.05
N ILE A 66 -25.57 1.87 4.36
CA ILE A 66 -24.79 2.84 3.53
C ILE A 66 -23.66 2.18 2.76
N GLY A 67 -22.96 1.21 3.37
CA GLY A 67 -21.76 0.60 2.80
C GLY A 67 -21.89 0.13 1.36
N PRO A 68 -22.98 -0.56 0.95
CA PRO A 68 -23.15 -1.06 -0.42
C PRO A 68 -23.41 0.02 -1.46
N ILE A 69 -23.93 1.18 -1.04
CA ILE A 69 -24.31 2.28 -1.94
C ILE A 69 -23.27 3.39 -1.97
N TYR A 70 -22.53 3.65 -0.89
CA TYR A 70 -21.57 4.72 -0.78
C TYR A 70 -20.58 4.80 -1.98
N PRO A 71 -19.93 3.72 -2.45
CA PRO A 71 -19.01 3.79 -3.56
C PRO A 71 -19.64 4.18 -4.91
N LYS A 72 -20.97 4.18 -4.98
CA LYS A 72 -21.76 4.48 -6.19
C LYS A 72 -22.34 5.89 -6.16
N THR A 73 -22.10 6.64 -5.11
CA THR A 73 -22.56 8.01 -4.93
C THR A 73 -21.48 9.00 -5.35
N ARG A 74 -21.88 10.24 -5.56
CA ARG A 74 -20.93 11.33 -5.86
C ARG A 74 -19.95 11.58 -4.72
N GLU A 75 -20.41 11.42 -3.47
CA GLU A 75 -19.57 11.50 -2.28
C GLU A 75 -18.51 10.40 -2.29
N GLY A 76 -18.90 9.17 -2.63
CA GLY A 76 -18.00 8.03 -2.71
C GLY A 76 -17.02 8.07 -3.88
N GLU A 77 -17.42 8.66 -5.02
CA GLU A 77 -16.53 8.94 -6.15
C GLU A 77 -15.53 10.05 -5.83
N PHE A 78 -15.99 11.10 -5.12
CA PHE A 78 -15.15 12.23 -4.70
C PHE A 78 -14.16 11.86 -3.59
N ALA A 79 -14.63 11.15 -2.57
CA ALA A 79 -13.85 10.72 -1.42
C ALA A 79 -14.04 9.21 -1.19
N PRO A 80 -13.24 8.36 -1.85
CA PRO A 80 -13.33 6.91 -1.70
C PRO A 80 -13.27 6.46 -0.24
N LEU A 81 -14.06 5.42 0.07
CA LEU A 81 -14.13 4.87 1.42
C LEU A 81 -12.90 4.02 1.73
N ARG A 82 -12.23 4.34 2.83
CA ARG A 82 -11.22 3.50 3.47
C ARG A 82 -11.69 3.11 4.86
N ARG A 83 -11.52 1.84 5.24
CA ARG A 83 -11.95 1.31 6.54
C ARG A 83 -10.74 0.98 7.40
N VAL A 84 -10.76 1.39 8.66
CA VAL A 84 -9.66 1.16 9.59
C VAL A 84 -10.18 0.74 10.96
N ASP A 85 -9.42 -0.12 11.64
CA ASP A 85 -9.73 -0.47 13.03
C ASP A 85 -9.32 0.65 13.99
N LEU A 86 -10.15 0.92 14.99
CA LEU A 86 -9.90 1.95 16.02
C LEU A 86 -8.54 1.77 16.73
N ARG A 87 -8.04 0.53 16.83
CA ARG A 87 -6.79 0.19 17.50
C ARG A 87 -5.58 0.22 16.56
N ALA A 88 -5.82 0.38 15.25
CA ALA A 88 -4.79 0.30 14.21
C ALA A 88 -5.03 1.39 13.14
N ILE A 89 -5.15 2.64 13.58
CA ILE A 89 -5.18 3.78 12.64
C ILE A 89 -3.81 3.83 11.98
N PRO A 90 -3.74 3.79 10.63
CA PRO A 90 -2.47 3.76 9.91
C PRO A 90 -1.64 5.03 10.12
N ASP A 91 -0.31 4.90 10.06
CA ASP A 91 0.63 6.00 10.25
C ASP A 91 0.60 7.04 9.11
N ASP A 92 0.01 6.68 7.96
CA ASP A 92 -0.20 7.57 6.82
C ASP A 92 -1.38 8.53 7.03
N VAL A 93 -2.10 8.43 8.17
CA VAL A 93 -3.23 9.30 8.52
C VAL A 93 -2.90 10.13 9.76
N THR A 94 -2.81 11.44 9.57
CA THR A 94 -2.64 12.39 10.68
C THR A 94 -4.01 12.82 11.20
N VAL A 95 -4.38 12.39 12.40
CA VAL A 95 -5.64 12.77 13.04
C VAL A 95 -5.48 14.03 13.90
N GLN A 96 -6.48 14.92 13.90
CA GLN A 96 -6.47 16.15 14.72
C GLN A 96 -6.51 15.85 16.23
N ARG A 97 -7.15 14.76 16.60
CA ARG A 97 -7.23 14.26 17.98
C ARG A 97 -7.51 12.77 17.98
N ARG A 98 -7.17 12.10 19.08
CA ARG A 98 -7.45 10.66 19.25
C ARG A 98 -8.90 10.35 18.90
N VAL A 99 -9.11 9.31 18.11
CA VAL A 99 -10.45 8.74 17.87
C VAL A 99 -10.80 7.84 19.04
N SER A 100 -11.99 8.04 19.62
CA SER A 100 -12.44 7.32 20.82
C SER A 100 -13.83 6.70 20.66
N PHE A 101 -14.50 6.97 19.55
CA PHE A 101 -15.86 6.48 19.26
C PHE A 101 -15.89 5.73 17.95
N THR A 102 -16.80 4.76 17.84
CA THR A 102 -17.08 4.04 16.59
C THR A 102 -18.57 3.97 16.32
N PRO A 103 -18.98 4.14 15.05
CA PRO A 103 -18.14 4.58 13.94
C PRO A 103 -17.71 6.04 14.09
N THR A 104 -16.54 6.39 13.59
CA THR A 104 -16.13 7.77 13.31
C THR A 104 -15.74 7.88 11.85
N PHE A 105 -16.25 8.88 11.17
CA PHE A 105 -15.95 9.15 9.76
C PHE A 105 -15.00 10.33 9.70
N LEU A 106 -13.75 10.08 9.31
CA LEU A 106 -12.75 11.13 9.11
C LEU A 106 -12.81 11.57 7.64
N ILE A 107 -12.91 12.86 7.43
CA ILE A 107 -12.80 13.50 6.13
C ILE A 107 -11.35 13.92 5.99
N VAL A 108 -10.64 13.29 5.07
CA VAL A 108 -9.19 13.37 4.94
C VAL A 108 -8.83 13.97 3.59
N GLN A 109 -7.80 14.81 3.57
CA GLN A 109 -7.13 15.32 2.37
C GLN A 109 -5.63 15.07 2.50
N ASP A 110 -5.08 14.34 1.54
CA ASP A 110 -3.63 14.05 1.49
C ASP A 110 -3.07 13.47 2.81
N GLY A 111 -3.82 12.53 3.42
CA GLY A 111 -3.46 11.91 4.69
C GLY A 111 -3.75 12.75 5.95
N HIS A 112 -4.29 13.96 5.82
CA HIS A 112 -4.60 14.82 6.96
C HIS A 112 -6.10 14.91 7.23
N GLU A 113 -6.50 14.69 8.48
CA GLU A 113 -7.89 14.90 8.89
C GLU A 113 -8.27 16.38 8.80
N MET A 114 -9.27 16.68 7.97
CA MET A 114 -9.83 18.02 7.80
C MET A 114 -11.07 18.23 8.66
N ALA A 115 -11.88 17.18 8.85
CA ALA A 115 -13.09 17.19 9.66
C ALA A 115 -13.47 15.76 10.07
N ARG A 116 -14.44 15.61 10.96
CA ARG A 116 -15.01 14.30 11.31
C ARG A 116 -16.50 14.36 11.66
N LEU A 117 -17.15 13.22 11.49
CA LEU A 117 -18.46 12.92 12.02
C LEU A 117 -18.31 11.76 13.00
N GLU A 118 -18.65 11.96 14.27
CA GLU A 118 -18.63 10.91 15.29
C GLU A 118 -20.02 10.30 15.45
N GLY A 119 -20.08 8.96 15.37
CA GLY A 119 -21.32 8.20 15.39
C GLY A 119 -22.01 8.11 14.03
N TYR A 120 -23.07 7.29 14.01
CA TYR A 120 -23.95 7.14 12.85
C TYR A 120 -25.36 7.56 13.22
N PRO A 121 -25.84 8.69 12.74
CA PRO A 121 -27.17 9.23 13.13
C PRO A 121 -28.34 8.61 12.35
N GLY A 122 -28.07 7.63 11.47
CA GLY A 122 -29.01 7.07 10.50
C GLY A 122 -28.87 7.67 9.11
N GLU A 123 -29.41 6.97 8.10
CA GLU A 123 -29.24 7.30 6.69
C GLU A 123 -29.66 8.73 6.35
N ASP A 124 -30.86 9.16 6.81
CA ASP A 124 -31.43 10.47 6.49
C ASP A 124 -30.53 11.65 6.92
N PHE A 125 -29.77 11.47 7.99
CA PHE A 125 -28.88 12.50 8.51
C PHE A 125 -27.43 12.33 8.06
N PHE A 126 -27.01 11.11 7.74
CA PHE A 126 -25.65 10.82 7.32
C PHE A 126 -25.28 11.59 6.05
N TRP A 127 -26.09 11.47 5.01
CA TRP A 127 -25.80 12.06 3.70
C TRP A 127 -25.65 13.59 3.76
N PRO A 128 -26.62 14.35 4.30
CA PRO A 128 -26.46 15.81 4.37
C PRO A 128 -25.29 16.26 5.26
N LEU A 129 -24.98 15.51 6.32
CA LEU A 129 -23.85 15.84 7.20
C LEU A 129 -22.51 15.61 6.49
N ILE A 130 -22.32 14.47 5.82
CA ILE A 130 -21.10 14.15 5.10
C ILE A 130 -20.92 15.10 3.92
N ALA A 131 -21.94 15.34 3.10
CA ALA A 131 -21.89 16.28 2.00
C ALA A 131 -21.51 17.70 2.47
N LYS A 132 -22.11 18.17 3.57
CA LYS A 132 -21.78 19.48 4.16
C LYS A 132 -20.32 19.56 4.64
N LEU A 133 -19.81 18.51 5.29
CA LEU A 133 -18.44 18.48 5.77
C LEU A 133 -17.46 18.44 4.60
N MET A 134 -17.71 17.61 3.57
CA MET A 134 -16.90 17.55 2.36
C MET A 134 -16.92 18.88 1.58
N SER A 135 -18.10 19.49 1.45
CA SER A 135 -18.22 20.78 0.79
C SER A 135 -17.43 21.89 1.52
N LYS A 136 -17.57 21.95 2.84
CA LYS A 136 -16.91 22.98 3.65
C LYS A 136 -15.39 22.85 3.68
N HIS A 137 -14.88 21.62 3.72
CA HIS A 137 -13.48 21.37 4.00
C HIS A 137 -12.66 20.90 2.79
N LEU A 138 -13.31 20.30 1.77
CA LEU A 138 -12.65 19.72 0.60
C LEU A 138 -13.12 20.33 -0.74
N GLY A 139 -14.10 21.23 -0.70
CA GLY A 139 -14.63 21.84 -1.92
C GLY A 139 -15.55 20.93 -2.75
N PHE A 140 -16.12 19.88 -2.14
CA PHE A 140 -17.14 19.05 -2.79
C PHE A 140 -18.37 19.87 -3.14
N LEU A 141 -18.87 19.70 -4.35
CA LEU A 141 -20.09 20.36 -4.82
C LEU A 141 -21.24 19.34 -4.88
N PRO A 142 -22.14 19.33 -3.86
CA PRO A 142 -23.32 18.49 -3.91
C PRO A 142 -24.26 18.91 -5.05
N GLU A 143 -25.12 17.97 -5.49
CA GLU A 143 -26.07 18.23 -6.55
C GLU A 143 -27.08 19.31 -6.13
N GLY A 144 -27.25 20.37 -6.95
CA GLY A 144 -28.19 21.45 -6.68
C GLY A 144 -27.69 22.59 -5.81
N ALA A 145 -26.36 22.72 -5.62
CA ALA A 145 -25.74 23.88 -4.97
C ALA A 145 -25.48 25.02 -5.97
#